data_5132053f0c779f22ec85cc726dbc52b5
#
_entry.id   5132053f0c779f22ec85cc726dbc52b5
#
_cell.length_a   1.000
_cell.length_b   1.000
_cell.length_c   1.000
_cell.angle_alpha   90.00
_cell.angle_beta   90.00
_cell.angle_gamma   90.00
#
_symmetry.space_group_name_H-M   'P 1'
#
loop_
_entity.id
_entity.type
_entity.pdbx_description
1 polymer ?
#
loop_
_entity_poly.entity_id
_entity_poly.type
_entity_poly.pdbx_seq_one_letter_code
_entity_poly.pdbx_strand_id
1 'polypeptide(L)'
;LEKTGSSATFFKSEEIHKVYDLMKKFLSINQLEYVAADEKKFCHFVYGILQRMRRHGAVDHPYLDKYRNEALTLWALNWKFDGRHFLNRMFGGGVRFPKLIGVTYLDKNSDMLDMAALRRENPNWYTNYFWRHFNWPIERNLTLYNEFIRELFLKMEEVGLVNKAPQGGGNYVINPNHIWVSKNVKHIKCSNCQSTLYVAKGDSLAEDTLCLDYKCQGTYSEEINPELNYY
;
A
#
# COMPACT_ATOMS: atom_id res chain seq x y z
N LEU A 1 11.34 -7.33 12.64
CA LEU A 1 12.43 -6.34 12.66
C LEU A 1 11.90 -4.91 12.53
N GLU A 2 10.97 -4.61 11.60
CA GLU A 2 10.35 -3.26 11.54
C GLU A 2 9.62 -2.88 12.82
N LYS A 3 8.83 -3.80 13.39
CA LYS A 3 8.09 -3.53 14.65
C LYS A 3 9.00 -3.25 15.86
N THR A 4 10.24 -3.70 15.81
CA THR A 4 11.26 -3.42 16.84
C THR A 4 12.09 -2.19 16.51
N GLY A 5 11.85 -1.53 15.37
CA GLY A 5 12.65 -0.40 14.91
C GLY A 5 14.08 -0.75 14.47
N SER A 6 14.37 -2.05 14.28
CA SER A 6 15.73 -2.50 13.91
C SER A 6 16.03 -2.38 12.42
N SER A 7 15.01 -2.26 11.59
CA SER A 7 15.12 -2.04 10.14
C SER A 7 13.86 -1.36 9.61
N ALA A 8 13.98 -0.71 8.48
CA ALA A 8 12.83 -0.19 7.73
C ALA A 8 12.97 -0.55 6.25
N THR A 9 11.84 -0.75 5.60
CA THR A 9 11.77 -0.93 4.16
C THR A 9 11.33 0.37 3.49
N PHE A 10 11.88 0.63 2.32
CA PHE A 10 11.54 1.81 1.53
C PHE A 10 11.56 1.51 0.04
N PHE A 11 10.98 2.41 -0.75
CA PHE A 11 10.98 2.42 -2.20
C PHE A 11 11.78 3.62 -2.69
N LYS A 12 12.51 3.48 -3.80
CA LYS A 12 13.24 4.60 -4.38
C LYS A 12 12.27 5.64 -4.93
N SER A 13 12.46 6.88 -4.53
CA SER A 13 11.63 8.01 -4.98
C SER A 13 11.68 8.18 -6.48
N GLU A 14 12.84 7.98 -7.13
CA GLU A 14 13.02 8.13 -8.56
C GLU A 14 12.13 7.16 -9.37
N GLU A 15 11.88 5.96 -8.84
CA GLU A 15 11.00 4.99 -9.49
C GLU A 15 9.52 5.41 -9.39
N ILE A 16 9.14 5.98 -8.26
CA ILE A 16 7.79 6.52 -8.06
C ILE A 16 7.56 7.78 -8.93
N HIS A 17 8.56 8.64 -9.06
CA HIS A 17 8.49 9.79 -9.98
C HIS A 17 8.31 9.35 -11.44
N LYS A 18 8.96 8.27 -11.88
CA LYS A 18 8.73 7.71 -13.22
C LYS A 18 7.27 7.27 -13.42
N VAL A 19 6.63 6.69 -12.40
CA VAL A 19 5.20 6.35 -12.49
C VAL A 19 4.36 7.61 -12.71
N TYR A 20 4.66 8.70 -12.00
CA TYR A 20 3.98 9.97 -12.20
C TYR A 20 4.13 10.48 -13.65
N ASP A 21 5.35 10.47 -14.19
CA ASP A 21 5.60 10.91 -15.55
C ASP A 21 4.81 10.09 -16.60
N LEU A 22 4.74 8.78 -16.43
CA LEU A 22 3.96 7.90 -17.30
C LEU A 22 2.44 8.11 -17.15
N MET A 23 1.97 8.54 -15.97
CA MET A 23 0.55 8.81 -15.72
C MET A 23 0.08 10.16 -16.27
N LYS A 24 0.97 11.13 -16.49
CA LYS A 24 0.61 12.50 -16.96
C LYS A 24 -0.32 12.48 -18.16
N LYS A 25 -0.02 11.65 -19.17
CA LYS A 25 -0.85 11.56 -20.38
C LYS A 25 -2.27 11.07 -20.08
N PHE A 26 -2.40 10.03 -19.27
CA PHE A 26 -3.69 9.51 -18.86
C PHE A 26 -4.49 10.55 -18.06
N LEU A 27 -3.83 11.24 -17.12
CA LEU A 27 -4.45 12.27 -16.28
C LEU A 27 -4.97 13.44 -17.11
N SER A 28 -4.20 13.89 -18.10
CA SER A 28 -4.61 14.98 -18.99
C SER A 28 -5.79 14.59 -19.88
N ILE A 29 -5.75 13.42 -20.51
CA ILE A 29 -6.84 12.94 -21.39
C ILE A 29 -8.17 12.82 -20.63
N ASN A 30 -8.11 12.39 -19.38
CA ASN A 30 -9.30 12.15 -18.54
C ASN A 30 -9.71 13.35 -17.68
N GLN A 31 -9.15 14.54 -17.94
CA GLN A 31 -9.44 15.78 -17.21
C GLN A 31 -9.21 15.65 -15.70
N LEU A 32 -8.16 14.94 -15.33
CA LEU A 32 -7.71 14.72 -13.95
C LEU A 32 -6.51 15.62 -13.59
N GLU A 33 -6.44 16.81 -14.16
CA GLU A 33 -5.34 17.76 -13.96
C GLU A 33 -5.13 18.10 -12.49
N TYR A 34 -6.18 18.12 -11.70
CA TYR A 34 -6.09 18.36 -10.25
C TYR A 34 -5.37 17.23 -9.50
N VAL A 35 -5.37 15.98 -10.04
CA VAL A 35 -4.56 14.86 -9.53
C VAL A 35 -3.11 15.01 -9.98
N ALA A 36 -2.89 15.58 -11.17
CA ALA A 36 -1.57 15.82 -11.74
C ALA A 36 -0.91 17.12 -11.23
N ALA A 37 -1.68 18.05 -10.68
CA ALA A 37 -1.21 19.39 -10.32
C ALA A 37 -0.11 19.40 -9.25
N ASP A 38 -0.07 18.37 -8.41
CA ASP A 38 0.89 18.24 -7.32
C ASP A 38 1.61 16.88 -7.42
N GLU A 39 2.77 16.90 -8.05
CA GLU A 39 3.63 15.72 -8.21
C GLU A 39 3.99 15.08 -6.87
N LYS A 40 4.37 15.88 -5.87
CA LYS A 40 4.72 15.39 -4.53
C LYS A 40 3.55 14.62 -3.94
N LYS A 41 2.36 15.18 -4.03
CA LYS A 41 1.14 14.56 -3.51
C LYS A 41 0.81 13.25 -4.24
N PHE A 42 0.97 13.21 -5.57
CA PHE A 42 0.81 11.98 -6.34
C PHE A 42 1.82 10.91 -5.91
N CYS A 43 3.09 11.28 -5.75
CA CYS A 43 4.14 10.36 -5.31
C CYS A 43 3.86 9.81 -3.90
N HIS A 44 3.39 10.64 -2.97
CA HIS A 44 2.95 10.19 -1.64
C HIS A 44 1.77 9.22 -1.72
N PHE A 45 0.85 9.43 -2.65
CA PHE A 45 -0.26 8.51 -2.88
C PHE A 45 0.23 7.14 -3.35
N VAL A 46 1.11 7.10 -4.35
CA VAL A 46 1.71 5.84 -4.85
C VAL A 46 2.52 5.15 -3.75
N TYR A 47 3.33 5.90 -3.02
CA TYR A 47 4.09 5.39 -1.87
C TYR A 47 3.17 4.72 -0.83
N GLY A 48 2.07 5.36 -0.48
CA GLY A 48 1.09 4.80 0.46
C GLY A 48 0.46 3.50 -0.04
N ILE A 49 0.14 3.40 -1.34
CA ILE A 49 -0.34 2.16 -1.95
C ILE A 49 0.70 1.05 -1.81
N LEU A 50 1.95 1.31 -2.16
CA LEU A 50 3.05 0.33 -2.05
C LEU A 50 3.24 -0.12 -0.59
N GLN A 51 3.19 0.80 0.37
CA GLN A 51 3.25 0.47 1.80
C GLN A 51 2.05 -0.39 2.24
N ARG A 52 0.87 -0.12 1.73
CA ARG A 52 -0.33 -0.95 1.97
C ARG A 52 -0.13 -2.36 1.44
N MET A 53 0.28 -2.49 0.16
CA MET A 53 0.56 -3.78 -0.47
C MET A 53 1.59 -4.59 0.32
N ARG A 54 2.70 -3.97 0.69
CA ARG A 54 3.75 -4.59 1.49
C ARG A 54 3.24 -5.10 2.83
N ARG A 55 2.50 -4.27 3.57
CA ARG A 55 1.92 -4.63 4.87
C ARG A 55 0.95 -5.79 4.80
N HIS A 56 0.31 -5.99 3.66
CA HIS A 56 -0.61 -7.10 3.40
C HIS A 56 0.05 -8.31 2.76
N GLY A 57 1.37 -8.29 2.58
CA GLY A 57 2.13 -9.39 2.00
C GLY A 57 1.92 -9.59 0.50
N ALA A 58 1.49 -8.54 -0.21
CA ALA A 58 1.43 -8.53 -1.67
C ALA A 58 2.83 -8.33 -2.25
N VAL A 59 3.74 -9.24 -1.98
CA VAL A 59 5.14 -9.24 -2.45
C VAL A 59 5.40 -10.52 -3.22
N ASP A 60 6.06 -10.42 -4.37
CA ASP A 60 6.44 -11.55 -5.22
C ASP A 60 7.64 -12.27 -4.60
N HIS A 61 7.35 -13.20 -3.68
CA HIS A 61 8.39 -13.96 -3.02
C HIS A 61 7.93 -15.41 -2.79
N PRO A 62 8.74 -16.43 -3.15
CA PRO A 62 8.37 -17.86 -3.04
C PRO A 62 7.90 -18.25 -1.64
N TYR A 63 8.45 -17.64 -0.61
CA TYR A 63 8.04 -17.87 0.77
C TYR A 63 6.59 -17.46 1.02
N LEU A 64 6.15 -16.32 0.45
CA LEU A 64 4.79 -15.85 0.59
C LEU A 64 3.81 -16.62 -0.29
N ASP A 65 4.28 -17.12 -1.45
CA ASP A 65 3.48 -17.98 -2.31
C ASP A 65 3.17 -19.32 -1.65
N LYS A 66 4.13 -19.88 -0.93
CA LYS A 66 3.88 -21.05 -0.11
C LYS A 66 2.78 -20.82 0.91
N TYR A 67 2.81 -19.70 1.61
CA TYR A 67 1.75 -19.31 2.55
C TYR A 67 0.40 -19.10 1.88
N ARG A 68 0.36 -18.54 0.67
CA ARG A 68 -0.88 -18.38 -0.11
C ARG A 68 -1.46 -19.74 -0.50
N ASN A 69 -0.61 -20.65 -0.99
CA ASN A 69 -1.03 -21.95 -1.48
C ASN A 69 -1.37 -22.92 -0.35
N GLU A 70 -0.68 -22.82 0.78
CA GLU A 70 -0.86 -23.67 1.96
C GLU A 70 -1.78 -23.04 3.04
N ALA A 71 -2.48 -21.96 2.72
CA ALA A 71 -3.29 -21.22 3.68
C ALA A 71 -4.30 -22.08 4.45
N LEU A 72 -4.85 -23.11 3.83
CA LEU A 72 -5.74 -24.08 4.48
C LEU A 72 -4.98 -24.91 5.52
N THR A 73 -3.75 -25.31 5.25
CA THR A 73 -2.92 -26.14 6.15
C THR A 73 -2.43 -25.32 7.33
N LEU A 74 -1.96 -24.10 7.09
CA LEU A 74 -1.57 -23.14 8.13
C LEU A 74 -2.77 -22.70 8.97
N TRP A 75 -3.92 -22.56 8.35
CA TRP A 75 -5.19 -22.30 9.03
C TRP A 75 -5.55 -23.45 9.99
N ALA A 76 -5.44 -24.68 9.51
CA ALA A 76 -5.69 -25.89 10.31
C ALA A 76 -4.70 -26.06 11.45
N LEU A 77 -3.42 -25.74 11.24
CA LEU A 77 -2.41 -25.76 12.27
C LEU A 77 -2.65 -24.71 13.36
N ASN A 78 -2.95 -23.49 12.98
CA ASN A 78 -3.27 -22.40 13.91
C ASN A 78 -4.58 -22.67 14.69
N TRP A 79 -5.55 -23.29 14.05
CA TRP A 79 -6.79 -23.72 14.70
C TRP A 79 -6.54 -24.77 15.78
N LYS A 80 -5.64 -25.72 15.54
CA LYS A 80 -5.31 -26.79 16.49
C LYS A 80 -4.57 -26.28 17.73
N PHE A 81 -3.77 -25.22 17.59
CA PHE A 81 -2.93 -24.75 18.70
C PHE A 81 -3.63 -23.80 19.68
N ASP A 82 -4.62 -23.03 19.26
CA ASP A 82 -5.17 -21.98 20.12
C ASP A 82 -6.69 -21.74 19.95
N GLY A 83 -7.33 -22.44 19.02
CA GLY A 83 -8.74 -22.12 18.65
C GLY A 83 -8.93 -20.69 18.15
N ARG A 84 -7.85 -19.93 17.91
CA ARG A 84 -7.84 -18.55 17.45
C ARG A 84 -6.79 -18.38 16.36
N HIS A 85 -7.14 -17.57 15.38
CA HIS A 85 -6.28 -17.31 14.24
C HIS A 85 -5.04 -16.48 14.62
N PHE A 86 -3.95 -17.14 14.94
CA PHE A 86 -2.69 -16.50 15.32
C PHE A 86 -2.26 -15.42 14.32
N LEU A 87 -2.38 -15.71 13.02
CA LEU A 87 -2.08 -14.73 11.95
C LEU A 87 -3.05 -13.54 11.96
N ASN A 88 -4.33 -13.77 12.24
CA ASN A 88 -5.31 -12.70 12.39
C ASN A 88 -4.99 -11.76 13.54
N ARG A 89 -4.46 -12.29 14.64
CA ARG A 89 -4.02 -11.47 15.79
C ARG A 89 -2.76 -10.67 15.49
N MET A 90 -1.79 -11.28 14.79
CA MET A 90 -0.55 -10.59 14.43
C MET A 90 -0.77 -9.44 13.44
N PHE A 91 -1.76 -9.54 12.56
CA PHE A 91 -1.96 -8.61 11.45
C PHE A 91 -3.27 -7.81 11.54
N GLY A 92 -3.89 -7.76 12.71
CA GLY A 92 -5.05 -6.90 12.97
C GLY A 92 -6.37 -7.45 12.43
N GLY A 93 -6.92 -8.40 13.12
CA GLY A 93 -8.26 -8.98 13.06
C GLY A 93 -8.95 -9.01 11.68
N GLY A 94 -9.20 -10.20 11.15
CA GLY A 94 -9.99 -10.40 9.93
C GLY A 94 -9.25 -10.24 8.60
N VAL A 95 -8.00 -9.78 8.60
CA VAL A 95 -7.19 -9.66 7.38
C VAL A 95 -6.42 -10.96 7.16
N ARG A 96 -6.74 -11.69 6.10
CA ARG A 96 -5.94 -12.84 5.68
C ARG A 96 -4.64 -12.37 5.04
N PHE A 97 -3.52 -12.88 5.50
CA PHE A 97 -2.18 -12.62 5.00
C PHE A 97 -1.63 -13.90 4.36
N PRO A 98 -0.85 -13.84 3.30
CA PRO A 98 -0.57 -12.68 2.43
C PRO A 98 -1.67 -12.45 1.39
N LYS A 99 -1.82 -11.22 0.92
CA LYS A 99 -2.83 -10.85 -0.07
C LYS A 99 -2.21 -10.39 -1.39
N LEU A 100 -2.84 -10.78 -2.50
CA LEU A 100 -2.61 -10.18 -3.81
C LEU A 100 -3.47 -8.92 -3.94
N ILE A 101 -3.15 -8.05 -4.90
CA ILE A 101 -3.95 -6.85 -5.18
C ILE A 101 -4.73 -7.03 -6.47
N GLY A 102 -6.05 -6.95 -6.39
CA GLY A 102 -6.95 -6.97 -7.54
C GLY A 102 -7.26 -5.57 -8.06
N VAL A 103 -7.11 -5.37 -9.36
CA VAL A 103 -7.50 -4.13 -10.05
C VAL A 103 -8.65 -4.33 -11.03
N THR A 104 -9.12 -5.56 -11.19
CA THR A 104 -10.29 -5.93 -12.00
C THR A 104 -11.12 -6.98 -11.27
N TYR A 105 -12.41 -7.11 -11.67
CA TYR A 105 -13.37 -7.98 -10.98
C TYR A 105 -13.37 -9.43 -11.42
N LEU A 106 -12.38 -9.88 -12.15
CA LEU A 106 -12.41 -11.19 -12.78
C LEU A 106 -12.37 -12.37 -11.80
N ASP A 107 -11.93 -12.14 -10.58
CA ASP A 107 -11.82 -13.20 -9.58
C ASP A 107 -12.62 -12.89 -8.30
N LYS A 108 -13.85 -13.40 -8.25
CA LYS A 108 -14.82 -13.08 -7.20
C LYS A 108 -14.59 -13.79 -5.86
N ASN A 109 -13.75 -14.83 -5.83
CA ASN A 109 -13.78 -15.83 -4.77
C ASN A 109 -12.49 -15.99 -3.97
N SER A 110 -11.46 -15.16 -4.19
CA SER A 110 -10.23 -15.29 -3.44
C SER A 110 -10.27 -14.46 -2.16
N ASP A 111 -10.41 -15.10 -1.03
CA ASP A 111 -10.21 -14.51 0.31
C ASP A 111 -8.80 -13.91 0.49
N MET A 112 -7.91 -14.19 -0.45
CA MET A 112 -6.52 -13.73 -0.49
C MET A 112 -6.33 -12.48 -1.33
N LEU A 113 -7.42 -11.85 -1.78
CA LEU A 113 -7.39 -10.67 -2.62
C LEU A 113 -7.73 -9.41 -1.82
N ASP A 114 -6.89 -8.40 -1.90
CA ASP A 114 -7.22 -7.03 -1.48
C ASP A 114 -7.62 -6.23 -2.73
N MET A 115 -8.82 -5.68 -2.76
CA MET A 115 -9.36 -5.05 -3.96
C MET A 115 -9.06 -3.56 -3.98
N ALA A 116 -8.25 -3.11 -4.94
CA ALA A 116 -8.04 -1.69 -5.20
C ALA A 116 -9.15 -1.08 -6.06
N ALA A 117 -9.72 -1.86 -6.99
CA ALA A 117 -10.90 -1.46 -7.76
C ALA A 117 -12.19 -1.64 -6.96
N LEU A 118 -13.21 -0.81 -7.26
CA LEU A 118 -14.55 -0.93 -6.67
C LEU A 118 -15.53 -1.59 -7.62
N ARG A 119 -16.29 -2.52 -7.10
CA ARG A 119 -17.42 -3.14 -7.83
C ARG A 119 -18.76 -2.47 -7.52
N ARG A 120 -18.91 -1.96 -6.29
CA ARG A 120 -20.12 -1.31 -5.78
C ARG A 120 -19.71 -0.08 -4.99
N GLU A 121 -20.62 0.78 -4.66
CA GLU A 121 -20.43 2.04 -3.91
C GLU A 121 -19.92 1.86 -2.48
N ASN A 122 -19.48 0.67 -2.10
CA ASN A 122 -18.90 0.43 -0.78
C ASN A 122 -17.42 0.83 -0.75
N PRO A 123 -17.06 1.88 -0.03
CA PRO A 123 -15.67 2.33 0.07
C PRO A 123 -14.80 1.24 0.69
N ASN A 124 -13.64 1.00 0.09
CA ASN A 124 -12.56 0.19 0.65
C ASN A 124 -11.41 1.08 1.08
N TRP A 125 -10.30 0.48 1.53
CA TRP A 125 -9.14 1.25 1.95
C TRP A 125 -8.59 2.12 0.80
N TYR A 126 -8.47 1.59 -0.41
CA TYR A 126 -7.88 2.28 -1.57
C TYR A 126 -8.72 3.45 -2.03
N THR A 127 -10.03 3.28 -2.12
CA THR A 127 -10.95 4.36 -2.48
C THR A 127 -10.99 5.46 -1.45
N ASN A 128 -11.00 5.09 -0.16
CA ASN A 128 -10.93 6.04 0.92
C ASN A 128 -9.59 6.78 0.92
N TYR A 129 -8.49 6.09 0.66
CA TYR A 129 -7.17 6.69 0.59
C TYR A 129 -7.06 7.65 -0.59
N PHE A 130 -7.57 7.29 -1.76
CA PHE A 130 -7.65 8.14 -2.94
C PHE A 130 -8.48 9.40 -2.67
N TRP A 131 -9.68 9.23 -2.13
CA TRP A 131 -10.55 10.36 -1.79
C TRP A 131 -9.88 11.33 -0.82
N ARG A 132 -9.26 10.85 0.22
CA ARG A 132 -8.53 11.69 1.19
C ARG A 132 -7.35 12.44 0.57
N HIS A 133 -6.62 11.79 -0.37
CA HIS A 133 -5.52 12.44 -1.05
C HIS A 133 -5.96 13.53 -2.01
N PHE A 134 -6.95 13.25 -2.84
CA PHE A 134 -7.29 14.11 -3.95
C PHE A 134 -8.61 14.85 -3.76
N ASN A 135 -9.31 14.62 -2.65
CA ASN A 135 -10.63 15.17 -2.36
C ASN A 135 -11.64 14.92 -3.50
N TRP A 136 -11.54 13.75 -4.13
CA TRP A 136 -12.37 13.38 -5.26
C TRP A 136 -13.52 12.46 -4.84
N PRO A 137 -14.77 12.86 -5.07
CA PRO A 137 -15.94 12.04 -4.77
C PRO A 137 -16.06 10.89 -5.77
N ILE A 138 -15.54 9.73 -5.41
CA ILE A 138 -15.53 8.50 -6.23
C ILE A 138 -16.94 8.08 -6.62
N GLU A 139 -17.92 8.32 -5.76
CA GLU A 139 -19.33 8.01 -5.95
C GLU A 139 -19.90 8.64 -7.23
N ARG A 140 -19.34 9.77 -7.67
CA ARG A 140 -19.78 10.47 -8.87
C ARG A 140 -19.21 9.89 -10.16
N ASN A 141 -18.08 9.18 -10.10
CA ASN A 141 -17.45 8.59 -11.29
C ASN A 141 -16.62 7.36 -10.95
N LEU A 142 -17.31 6.30 -10.58
CA LEU A 142 -16.69 5.01 -10.24
C LEU A 142 -15.92 4.38 -11.42
N THR A 143 -16.41 4.54 -12.64
CA THR A 143 -15.77 4.00 -13.83
C THR A 143 -14.39 4.63 -14.01
N LEU A 144 -14.31 5.96 -13.96
CA LEU A 144 -13.04 6.68 -14.11
C LEU A 144 -12.05 6.36 -12.99
N TYR A 145 -12.53 6.19 -11.74
CA TYR A 145 -11.68 5.73 -10.65
C TYR A 145 -11.08 4.34 -10.94
N ASN A 146 -11.88 3.40 -11.41
CA ASN A 146 -11.41 2.05 -11.72
C ASN A 146 -10.43 2.05 -12.91
N GLU A 147 -10.65 2.90 -13.89
CA GLU A 147 -9.71 3.11 -15.00
C GLU A 147 -8.39 3.71 -14.50
N PHE A 148 -8.47 4.71 -13.63
CA PHE A 148 -7.28 5.29 -12.99
C PHE A 148 -6.47 4.25 -12.22
N ILE A 149 -7.12 3.45 -11.38
CA ILE A 149 -6.42 2.41 -10.59
C ILE A 149 -5.80 1.37 -11.52
N ARG A 150 -6.51 0.93 -12.55
CA ARG A 150 -5.97 -0.02 -13.53
C ARG A 150 -4.75 0.55 -14.26
N GLU A 151 -4.84 1.78 -14.75
CA GLU A 151 -3.74 2.44 -15.44
C GLU A 151 -2.55 2.66 -14.50
N LEU A 152 -2.78 3.08 -13.25
CA LEU A 152 -1.73 3.23 -12.25
C LEU A 152 -0.94 1.94 -12.06
N PHE A 153 -1.61 0.80 -11.91
CA PHE A 153 -0.93 -0.48 -11.74
C PHE A 153 -0.19 -0.94 -12.99
N LEU A 154 -0.72 -0.64 -14.20
CA LEU A 154 0.00 -0.86 -15.45
C LEU A 154 1.29 -0.02 -15.52
N LYS A 155 1.25 1.25 -15.09
CA LYS A 155 2.45 2.10 -15.05
C LYS A 155 3.44 1.68 -13.97
N MET A 156 2.98 1.22 -12.82
CA MET A 156 3.86 0.63 -11.82
C MET A 156 4.52 -0.67 -12.32
N GLU A 157 3.82 -1.48 -13.13
CA GLU A 157 4.38 -2.67 -13.78
C GLU A 157 5.43 -2.27 -14.83
N GLU A 158 5.15 -1.25 -15.65
CA GLU A 158 6.07 -0.74 -16.67
C GLU A 158 7.39 -0.23 -16.05
N VAL A 159 7.33 0.41 -14.89
CA VAL A 159 8.52 0.83 -14.13
C VAL A 159 9.21 -0.34 -13.42
N GLY A 160 8.51 -1.47 -13.25
CA GLY A 160 9.01 -2.66 -12.56
C GLY A 160 8.72 -2.72 -11.05
N LEU A 161 8.00 -1.74 -10.49
CA LEU A 161 7.65 -1.70 -9.05
C LEU A 161 6.73 -2.87 -8.65
N VAL A 162 5.88 -3.30 -9.55
CA VAL A 162 4.97 -4.43 -9.35
C VAL A 162 5.07 -5.43 -10.50
N ASN A 163 4.74 -6.68 -10.21
CA ASN A 163 4.61 -7.75 -11.18
C ASN A 163 3.16 -8.25 -11.21
N LYS A 164 2.73 -8.84 -12.32
CA LYS A 164 1.53 -9.67 -12.32
C LYS A 164 1.75 -10.90 -11.46
N ALA A 165 0.78 -11.20 -10.62
CA ALA A 165 0.88 -12.36 -9.74
C ALA A 165 0.92 -13.66 -10.55
N PRO A 166 1.79 -14.63 -10.18
CA PRO A 166 1.91 -15.90 -10.89
C PRO A 166 0.60 -16.71 -10.97
N GLN A 167 -0.29 -16.50 -10.00
CA GLN A 167 -1.59 -17.20 -9.93
C GLN A 167 -2.61 -16.72 -10.99
N GLY A 168 -2.26 -15.74 -11.82
CA GLY A 168 -3.13 -15.22 -12.86
C GLY A 168 -4.20 -14.24 -12.35
N GLY A 169 -5.30 -14.08 -13.10
CA GLY A 169 -6.42 -13.21 -12.72
C GLY A 169 -6.16 -11.70 -12.86
N GLY A 170 -5.01 -11.29 -13.39
CA GLY A 170 -4.65 -9.87 -13.50
C GLY A 170 -4.37 -9.19 -12.16
N ASN A 171 -4.05 -9.97 -11.13
CA ASN A 171 -3.67 -9.48 -9.82
C ASN A 171 -2.21 -9.03 -9.79
N TYR A 172 -1.86 -8.17 -8.85
CA TYR A 172 -0.53 -7.59 -8.72
C TYR A 172 0.11 -7.88 -7.38
N VAL A 173 1.45 -7.97 -7.42
CA VAL A 173 2.34 -8.08 -6.27
C VAL A 173 3.52 -7.13 -6.43
N ILE A 174 4.14 -6.69 -5.35
CA ILE A 174 5.35 -5.87 -5.40
C ILE A 174 6.51 -6.74 -5.87
N ASN A 175 7.31 -6.21 -6.79
CA ASN A 175 8.58 -6.80 -7.19
C ASN A 175 9.60 -6.65 -6.05
N PRO A 176 10.13 -7.74 -5.47
CA PRO A 176 11.03 -7.67 -4.33
C PRO A 176 12.36 -6.96 -4.64
N ASN A 177 12.76 -6.91 -5.90
CA ASN A 177 13.97 -6.21 -6.33
C ASN A 177 13.88 -4.67 -6.16
N HIS A 178 12.68 -4.15 -5.96
CA HIS A 178 12.40 -2.72 -5.73
C HIS A 178 12.04 -2.41 -4.27
N ILE A 179 12.19 -3.38 -3.37
CA ILE A 179 12.08 -3.18 -1.92
C ILE A 179 13.48 -3.09 -1.33
N TRP A 180 13.81 -1.95 -0.79
CA TRP A 180 15.09 -1.70 -0.12
C TRP A 180 14.94 -1.81 1.38
N VAL A 181 16.00 -2.26 2.07
CA VAL A 181 16.03 -2.39 3.52
C VAL A 181 17.14 -1.52 4.08
N SER A 182 16.80 -0.70 5.05
CA SER A 182 17.76 0.14 5.79
C SER A 182 17.81 -0.29 7.25
N LYS A 183 19.01 -0.32 7.82
CA LYS A 183 19.24 -0.39 9.27
C LYS A 183 19.23 0.99 9.91
N ASN A 184 19.39 2.04 9.11
CA ASN A 184 19.33 3.40 9.58
C ASN A 184 17.87 3.88 9.58
N VAL A 185 17.21 3.73 10.70
CA VAL A 185 15.77 3.88 10.86
C VAL A 185 15.46 5.12 11.67
N LYS A 186 14.43 5.84 11.28
CA LYS A 186 13.70 6.80 12.12
C LYS A 186 12.26 6.37 12.25
N HIS A 187 11.59 6.84 13.28
CA HIS A 187 10.16 6.68 13.43
C HIS A 187 9.47 8.02 13.26
N ILE A 188 8.36 7.98 12.54
CA ILE A 188 7.49 9.13 12.33
C ILE A 188 6.12 8.79 12.87
N LYS A 189 5.41 9.79 13.37
CA LYS A 189 4.10 9.62 13.97
C LYS A 189 3.03 10.36 13.17
N CYS A 190 1.86 9.78 13.12
CA CYS A 190 0.70 10.46 12.57
C CYS A 190 0.26 11.58 13.50
N SER A 191 0.08 12.77 12.97
CA SER A 191 -0.36 13.97 13.70
C SER A 191 -1.73 13.83 14.37
N ASN A 192 -2.56 12.90 13.90
CA ASN A 192 -3.93 12.72 14.41
C ASN A 192 -4.10 11.46 15.28
N CYS A 193 -3.79 10.27 14.74
CA CYS A 193 -4.05 9.01 15.46
C CYS A 193 -2.82 8.47 16.21
N GLN A 194 -1.68 9.14 16.13
CA GLN A 194 -0.42 8.77 16.78
C GLN A 194 0.14 7.41 16.31
N SER A 195 -0.40 6.81 15.25
CA SER A 195 0.18 5.59 14.70
C SER A 195 1.60 5.85 14.21
N THR A 196 2.49 4.90 14.52
CA THR A 196 3.91 5.01 14.19
C THR A 196 4.22 4.29 12.89
N LEU A 197 5.04 4.91 12.06
CA LEU A 197 5.65 4.32 10.88
C LEU A 197 7.18 4.34 11.02
N TYR A 198 7.80 3.17 10.89
CA TYR A 198 9.26 3.07 10.85
C TYR A 198 9.72 3.22 9.41
N VAL A 199 10.60 4.18 9.18
CA VAL A 199 11.08 4.57 7.85
C VAL A 199 12.59 4.65 7.81
N ALA A 200 13.19 4.50 6.65
CA ALA A 200 14.60 4.71 6.47
C ALA A 200 14.94 6.21 6.63
N LYS A 201 16.06 6.53 7.27
CA LYS A 201 16.56 7.91 7.24
C LYS A 201 16.85 8.30 5.79
N GLY A 202 16.35 9.45 5.36
CA GLY A 202 16.46 9.93 3.98
C GLY A 202 15.34 9.46 3.05
N ASP A 203 14.36 8.69 3.54
CA ASP A 203 13.13 8.41 2.77
C ASP A 203 12.25 9.66 2.75
N SER A 204 12.41 10.45 1.69
CA SER A 204 11.72 11.74 1.51
C SER A 204 10.21 11.60 1.26
N LEU A 205 9.76 10.41 0.85
CA LEU A 205 8.33 10.15 0.57
C LEU A 205 7.55 9.71 1.81
N ALA A 206 8.25 9.35 2.88
CA ALA A 206 7.57 8.91 4.10
C ALA A 206 6.98 10.09 4.89
N GLU A 207 7.71 11.22 4.94
CA GLU A 207 7.25 12.45 5.58
C GLU A 207 6.13 13.09 4.76
N ASP A 208 5.19 13.74 5.44
CA ASP A 208 3.98 14.35 4.88
C ASP A 208 3.02 13.35 4.19
N THR A 209 3.39 12.06 4.12
CA THR A 209 2.47 11.04 3.61
C THR A 209 1.23 10.95 4.49
N LEU A 210 0.07 10.88 3.84
CA LEU A 210 -1.21 10.72 4.53
C LEU A 210 -1.22 9.41 5.32
N CYS A 211 -1.81 9.43 6.51
CA CYS A 211 -1.86 8.28 7.41
C CYS A 211 -2.45 7.04 6.70
N LEU A 212 -1.79 5.90 6.89
CA LEU A 212 -2.19 4.63 6.30
C LEU A 212 -3.36 3.95 7.06
N ASP A 213 -3.74 4.47 8.22
CA ASP A 213 -4.88 3.95 8.96
C ASP A 213 -6.19 4.39 8.31
N TYR A 214 -7.14 3.48 8.28
CA TYR A 214 -8.42 3.70 7.62
C TYR A 214 -9.15 4.90 8.22
N LYS A 215 -9.55 5.85 7.35
CA LYS A 215 -10.26 7.10 7.71
C LYS A 215 -9.47 8.13 8.53
N CYS A 216 -8.21 7.91 8.87
CA CYS A 216 -7.41 8.92 9.55
C CYS A 216 -7.02 10.05 8.59
N GLN A 217 -7.22 11.30 8.98
CA GLN A 217 -6.92 12.49 8.16
C GLN A 217 -5.55 13.09 8.45
N GLY A 218 -4.78 12.54 9.40
CA GLY A 218 -3.45 13.04 9.75
C GLY A 218 -2.40 12.66 8.70
N THR A 219 -1.28 13.34 8.75
CA THR A 219 -0.06 13.02 7.99
C THR A 219 1.04 12.55 8.93
N TYR A 220 2.02 11.83 8.39
CA TYR A 220 3.18 11.43 9.16
C TYR A 220 4.22 12.56 9.20
N SER A 221 4.74 12.83 10.38
CA SER A 221 5.84 13.78 10.60
C SER A 221 6.86 13.22 11.58
N GLU A 222 8.09 13.72 11.50
CA GLU A 222 9.10 13.39 12.48
C GLU A 222 8.70 13.99 13.84
N GLU A 223 8.83 13.19 14.90
CA GLU A 223 8.63 13.68 16.27
C GLU A 223 9.83 14.57 16.63
N ILE A 224 9.62 15.87 16.66
CA ILE A 224 10.59 16.80 17.24
C ILE A 224 10.51 16.57 18.74
N ASN A 225 11.46 15.79 19.28
CA ASN A 225 11.55 15.62 20.72
C ASN A 225 12.29 16.86 21.29
N PRO A 226 11.59 17.80 21.92
CA PRO A 226 12.22 19.03 22.43
C PRO A 226 13.21 18.75 23.57
N GLU A 227 13.18 17.56 24.17
CA GLU A 227 14.04 17.21 25.30
C GLU A 227 15.46 16.73 24.91
N LEU A 228 15.70 16.40 23.62
CA LEU A 228 17.03 15.93 23.17
C LEU A 228 17.99 17.04 22.75
N ASN A 229 17.59 18.29 22.82
CA ASN A 229 18.48 19.45 22.48
C ASN A 229 19.25 20.02 23.66
N TYR A 230 19.35 19.31 24.77
CA TYR A 230 20.05 19.77 25.99
C TYR A 230 21.24 18.92 26.38
N TYR A 231 21.94 18.30 25.42
CA TYR A 231 23.26 17.74 25.72
C TYR A 231 24.25 17.96 24.58
#